data_2f900a8a613bb6c13aa7f223549265da
#
_entry.id   2f900a8a613bb6c13aa7f223549265da
#
_cell.length_a   1.000
_cell.length_b   1.000
_cell.length_c   1.000
_cell.angle_alpha   90.00
_cell.angle_beta   90.00
_cell.angle_gamma   90.00
#
_symmetry.space_group_name_H-M   'P 1'
#
loop_
_entity.id
_entity.type
_entity.pdbx_description
1 polymer ?
#
loop_
_entity_poly.entity_id
_entity_poly.type
_entity_poly.pdbx_seq_one_letter_code
_entity_poly.pdbx_strand_id
1 'polypeptide(L)'
;MKLKSLILGSVAAAGLSTAGFAADLGVLTSLDVCDELGLSGLTISSDTNCLQISGEVKYEFNWGNYNESYAIAMPTALGNVTVDQPSNIAGTSNNDWESRVQSWLKFVGTAGSDFGPAQAVIKLKHDDRVRVRNGGTVVGGFPGVEQRETGNAVVIDEAYVQVGDTTVLTAGKRGSIFNKGDDEPFNFTGLFISSRADTGVIADENAGGFTPKRGGHVIQLWSNIGEGLIAKIGLENLNSDGATGATVLNAATTGNEKAGTLVGVLDYAGSGITAHFSGAVGGILDGVQTAGDTYLIHTGVTATFDAFKVRAALAVGGAYVPANAAYSSFWNGLVSAEAKFDMFKLAVSAEALGARTAAGVDLGTDFGFGASLGATVAEGIEINIGGRYFNDADAGFGDGYQVAAQLIASLTETIKLTGEIGVYGHAADVAPAPVRAAYSDFYGKAELAWTPGGGFSSSVGATVQQNGAYKVTFKAAKAFQ
;
A
#
# COMPACT_ATOMS: atom_id res chain seq x y z
N MET A 1 19.26 23.74 17.58
CA MET A 1 18.66 24.21 16.33
C MET A 1 17.98 23.06 15.65
N LYS A 2 16.77 22.88 15.85
CA LYS A 2 15.54 22.64 15.06
C LYS A 2 15.66 21.61 13.93
N LEU A 3 15.78 20.32 14.32
CA LEU A 3 15.65 19.15 13.44
C LEU A 3 14.19 18.92 12.99
N LYS A 4 13.23 19.66 13.53
CA LYS A 4 11.78 19.52 13.24
C LYS A 4 11.36 20.04 11.87
N SER A 5 12.17 20.86 11.21
CA SER A 5 11.90 21.37 9.87
C SER A 5 12.53 20.52 8.75
N LEU A 6 13.38 19.54 9.09
CA LEU A 6 14.07 18.74 8.07
C LEU A 6 13.23 17.55 7.59
N ILE A 7 12.38 17.00 8.42
CA ILE A 7 11.58 15.80 8.06
C ILE A 7 10.27 16.19 7.37
N LEU A 8 9.63 17.30 7.74
CA LEU A 8 8.54 17.85 6.93
C LEU A 8 9.05 18.50 5.63
N GLY A 9 10.30 18.97 5.64
CA GLY A 9 10.94 19.54 4.44
C GLY A 9 11.34 18.50 3.39
N SER A 10 11.62 17.25 3.76
CA SER A 10 12.08 16.23 2.80
C SER A 10 10.96 15.64 1.93
N VAL A 11 9.72 15.63 2.41
CA VAL A 11 8.56 15.25 1.58
C VAL A 11 8.10 16.42 0.71
N ALA A 12 8.30 17.67 1.16
CA ALA A 12 8.01 18.87 0.39
C ALA A 12 9.18 19.28 -0.54
N ALA A 13 10.43 18.95 -0.19
CA ALA A 13 11.60 19.34 -0.98
C ALA A 13 11.85 18.46 -2.21
N ALA A 14 11.27 17.26 -2.29
CA ALA A 14 11.26 16.50 -3.54
C ALA A 14 10.36 17.14 -4.60
N GLY A 15 9.53 18.12 -4.23
CA GLY A 15 8.67 18.88 -5.12
C GLY A 15 9.18 20.27 -5.52
N LEU A 16 10.25 20.77 -4.91
CA LEU A 16 10.60 22.21 -5.01
C LEU A 16 11.86 22.53 -5.81
N SER A 17 12.52 21.57 -6.45
CA SER A 17 13.73 21.85 -7.23
C SER A 17 13.52 21.87 -8.75
N THR A 18 12.45 22.51 -9.23
CA THR A 18 12.32 22.87 -10.65
C THR A 18 12.33 24.38 -10.85
N ALA A 19 13.35 25.04 -10.31
CA ALA A 19 13.68 26.36 -10.79
C ALA A 19 14.58 26.19 -12.02
N GLY A 20 14.03 26.42 -13.21
CA GLY A 20 14.83 26.68 -14.36
C GLY A 20 14.37 26.00 -15.65
N PHE A 21 13.78 26.78 -16.43
CA PHE A 21 13.46 26.87 -17.85
C PHE A 21 11.97 26.95 -18.11
N ALA A 22 11.33 28.03 -17.65
CA ALA A 22 10.16 28.54 -18.32
C ALA A 22 10.62 29.02 -19.70
N ALA A 23 10.26 28.31 -20.76
CA ALA A 23 10.25 28.92 -22.08
C ALA A 23 9.32 30.11 -21.97
N ASP A 24 9.85 31.30 -22.27
CA ASP A 24 9.10 32.55 -22.39
C ASP A 24 8.04 32.40 -23.47
N LEU A 25 6.87 31.93 -23.07
CA LEU A 25 5.63 32.04 -23.85
C LEU A 25 5.05 33.40 -23.49
N GLY A 26 5.40 34.38 -24.29
CA GLY A 26 5.04 35.77 -24.14
C GLY A 26 3.60 35.99 -23.76
N VAL A 27 3.44 36.91 -22.85
CA VAL A 27 2.24 37.63 -22.45
C VAL A 27 1.22 36.80 -21.71
N LEU A 28 1.27 36.81 -20.40
CA LEU A 28 0.03 36.55 -19.67
C LEU A 28 -0.10 37.44 -18.45
N THR A 29 -0.90 38.47 -18.64
CA THR A 29 -1.55 39.28 -17.58
C THR A 29 -2.52 38.44 -16.72
N SER A 30 -2.48 37.09 -16.77
CA SER A 30 -3.37 36.19 -16.07
C SER A 30 -2.66 35.26 -15.09
N LEU A 31 -1.42 35.57 -14.71
CA LEU A 31 -0.69 34.83 -13.66
C LEU A 31 -1.29 35.06 -12.27
N ASP A 32 -2.11 36.10 -12.11
CA ASP A 32 -2.59 36.54 -10.81
C ASP A 32 -3.53 35.58 -10.11
N VAL A 33 -4.39 34.83 -10.82
CA VAL A 33 -5.39 33.97 -10.19
C VAL A 33 -4.75 32.71 -9.56
N CYS A 34 -3.75 32.08 -10.18
CA CYS A 34 -3.04 30.96 -9.58
C CYS A 34 -2.24 31.41 -8.35
N ASP A 35 -1.60 32.57 -8.43
CA ASP A 35 -0.84 33.17 -7.33
C ASP A 35 -1.75 33.63 -6.18
N GLU A 36 -2.90 34.24 -6.47
CA GLU A 36 -3.92 34.62 -5.48
C GLU A 36 -4.48 33.39 -4.73
N LEU A 37 -4.61 32.27 -5.41
CA LEU A 37 -5.02 30.98 -4.81
C LEU A 37 -3.87 30.25 -4.12
N GLY A 38 -2.65 30.79 -4.14
CA GLY A 38 -1.45 30.16 -3.57
C GLY A 38 -1.02 28.89 -4.28
N LEU A 39 -1.39 28.73 -5.57
CA LEU A 39 -1.10 27.56 -6.38
C LEU A 39 0.17 27.77 -7.21
N SER A 40 1.08 26.80 -7.15
CA SER A 40 2.36 26.82 -7.84
C SER A 40 2.57 25.54 -8.66
N GLY A 41 3.62 25.54 -9.50
CA GLY A 41 3.96 24.41 -10.36
C GLY A 41 3.63 24.68 -11.83
N LEU A 42 3.28 23.62 -12.57
CA LEU A 42 2.82 23.77 -13.96
C LEU A 42 1.36 24.25 -13.97
N THR A 43 1.16 25.56 -14.12
CA THR A 43 -0.15 26.19 -14.04
C THR A 43 -0.53 26.92 -15.32
N ILE A 44 -1.83 26.99 -15.61
CA ILE A 44 -2.43 27.79 -16.67
C ILE A 44 -3.58 28.59 -16.03
N SER A 45 -3.49 29.91 -16.07
CA SER A 45 -4.50 30.82 -15.52
C SER A 45 -5.45 31.33 -16.58
N SER A 46 -6.70 31.57 -16.17
CA SER A 46 -7.67 32.44 -16.83
C SER A 46 -8.10 33.53 -15.84
N ASP A 47 -9.03 34.41 -16.22
CA ASP A 47 -9.48 35.49 -15.36
C ASP A 47 -10.09 35.06 -14.02
N THR A 48 -10.55 33.79 -13.92
CA THR A 48 -11.28 33.27 -12.74
C THR A 48 -10.84 31.87 -12.31
N ASN A 49 -10.03 31.20 -13.12
CA ASN A 49 -9.67 29.79 -12.86
C ASN A 49 -8.17 29.58 -13.00
N CYS A 50 -7.64 28.74 -12.13
CA CYS A 50 -6.30 28.19 -12.21
C CYS A 50 -6.36 26.71 -12.54
N LEU A 51 -5.67 26.27 -13.59
CA LEU A 51 -5.48 24.87 -13.94
C LEU A 51 -4.06 24.43 -13.58
N GLN A 52 -3.94 23.48 -12.66
CA GLN A 52 -2.68 22.81 -12.35
C GLN A 52 -2.60 21.47 -13.09
N ILE A 53 -1.41 21.15 -13.60
CA ILE A 53 -1.14 19.90 -14.30
C ILE A 53 0.03 19.21 -13.60
N SER A 54 -0.14 17.93 -13.26
CA SER A 54 0.92 17.09 -12.72
C SER A 54 0.89 15.71 -13.33
N GLY A 55 1.99 15.01 -13.26
CA GLY A 55 2.06 13.68 -13.85
C GLY A 55 3.34 12.93 -13.53
N GLU A 56 3.35 11.66 -13.90
CA GLU A 56 4.50 10.79 -13.74
C GLU A 56 4.51 9.72 -14.83
N VAL A 57 5.70 9.35 -15.26
CA VAL A 57 5.95 8.17 -16.09
C VAL A 57 6.92 7.27 -15.35
N LYS A 58 6.57 6.00 -15.24
CA LYS A 58 7.39 4.92 -14.68
C LYS A 58 7.64 3.85 -15.70
N TYR A 59 8.84 3.33 -15.72
CA TYR A 59 9.23 2.16 -16.47
C TYR A 59 9.86 1.14 -15.52
N GLU A 60 9.46 -0.13 -15.66
CA GLU A 60 10.07 -1.25 -14.97
C GLU A 60 10.36 -2.37 -15.96
N PHE A 61 11.56 -2.93 -15.89
CA PHE A 61 11.96 -4.11 -16.64
C PHE A 61 12.54 -5.15 -15.68
N ASN A 62 12.00 -6.36 -15.73
CA ASN A 62 12.44 -7.52 -14.95
C ASN A 62 12.94 -8.60 -15.90
N TRP A 63 14.03 -9.25 -15.54
CA TRP A 63 14.61 -10.36 -16.29
C TRP A 63 15.23 -11.39 -15.34
N GLY A 64 15.09 -12.69 -15.66
CA GLY A 64 15.71 -13.74 -14.88
C GLY A 64 15.00 -15.08 -14.95
N ASN A 65 15.12 -15.82 -13.87
CA ASN A 65 14.44 -17.08 -13.58
C ASN A 65 13.64 -16.90 -12.30
N TYR A 66 12.40 -16.36 -12.39
CA TYR A 66 11.61 -15.93 -11.22
C TYR A 66 10.11 -16.20 -11.36
N ASN A 67 9.71 -17.03 -12.31
CA ASN A 67 8.33 -17.12 -12.75
C ASN A 67 7.37 -17.81 -11.78
N GLU A 68 7.85 -18.67 -10.92
CA GLU A 68 7.02 -19.28 -9.89
C GLU A 68 7.25 -18.55 -8.58
N SER A 69 6.26 -17.78 -8.15
CA SER A 69 6.24 -17.29 -6.79
C SER A 69 6.11 -18.50 -5.85
N TYR A 70 7.15 -18.79 -5.15
CA TYR A 70 7.09 -19.65 -3.97
C TYR A 70 6.43 -18.81 -2.86
N ALA A 71 5.12 -18.66 -2.99
CA ALA A 71 4.35 -18.14 -1.90
C ALA A 71 4.36 -19.22 -0.82
N ILE A 72 5.00 -18.97 0.30
CA ILE A 72 4.68 -19.73 1.50
C ILE A 72 3.26 -19.28 1.84
N ALA A 73 2.29 -20.11 1.48
CA ALA A 73 0.96 -19.94 2.03
C ALA A 73 1.11 -20.26 3.52
N MET A 74 1.04 -19.24 4.35
CA MET A 74 0.88 -19.41 5.78
C MET A 74 -0.64 -19.47 5.99
N PRO A 75 -1.19 -20.62 6.35
CA PRO A 75 -2.60 -20.70 6.73
C PRO A 75 -2.78 -19.82 7.97
N THR A 76 -3.79 -19.02 7.96
CA THR A 76 -4.20 -18.21 9.10
C THR A 76 -5.68 -18.45 9.35
N ALA A 77 -6.16 -18.02 10.49
CA ALA A 77 -7.57 -18.02 10.82
C ALA A 77 -8.48 -17.39 9.73
N LEU A 78 -7.93 -16.59 8.81
CA LEU A 78 -8.61 -16.01 7.65
C LEU A 78 -8.33 -16.74 6.32
N GLY A 79 -7.74 -17.92 6.36
CA GLY A 79 -7.30 -18.67 5.20
C GLY A 79 -5.83 -18.40 4.84
N ASN A 80 -5.37 -18.93 3.70
CA ASN A 80 -3.97 -18.83 3.32
C ASN A 80 -3.53 -17.38 3.12
N VAL A 81 -2.65 -16.91 3.97
CA VAL A 81 -1.88 -15.68 3.77
C VAL A 81 -0.69 -16.02 2.87
N THR A 82 -0.65 -15.42 1.72
CA THR A 82 0.57 -15.42 0.91
C THR A 82 1.55 -14.46 1.57
N VAL A 83 2.55 -14.99 2.26
CA VAL A 83 3.63 -14.19 2.81
C VAL A 83 4.51 -13.77 1.64
N ASP A 84 4.73 -12.47 1.50
CA ASP A 84 5.75 -11.96 0.59
C ASP A 84 7.11 -12.50 1.04
N GLN A 85 7.62 -13.41 0.22
CA GLN A 85 8.99 -13.90 0.37
C GLN A 85 9.93 -12.71 0.20
N PRO A 86 11.03 -12.62 0.94
CA PRO A 86 12.01 -11.55 0.77
C PRO A 86 12.47 -11.36 -0.66
N SER A 87 12.38 -12.40 -1.47
CA SER A 87 12.76 -12.40 -2.86
C SER A 87 11.62 -12.72 -3.83
N ASN A 88 10.54 -13.32 -3.35
CA ASN A 88 9.34 -13.67 -4.14
C ASN A 88 9.68 -14.31 -5.51
N ILE A 89 10.71 -15.16 -5.54
CA ILE A 89 11.16 -15.81 -6.76
C ILE A 89 11.34 -17.30 -6.55
N ALA A 90 10.81 -18.11 -7.44
CA ALA A 90 11.13 -19.52 -7.57
C ALA A 90 11.40 -19.82 -9.04
N GLY A 91 12.53 -20.44 -9.32
CA GLY A 91 12.95 -20.67 -10.69
C GLY A 91 12.82 -22.12 -11.09
N THR A 92 12.05 -22.39 -12.14
CA THR A 92 12.02 -23.70 -12.81
C THR A 92 12.50 -23.61 -14.25
N SER A 93 12.60 -22.41 -14.82
CA SER A 93 13.05 -22.20 -16.19
C SER A 93 13.76 -20.87 -16.35
N ASN A 94 14.76 -20.83 -17.21
CA ASN A 94 15.45 -19.60 -17.58
C ASN A 94 14.65 -18.84 -18.63
N ASN A 95 14.72 -17.49 -18.59
CA ASN A 95 14.17 -16.54 -19.58
C ASN A 95 12.79 -15.99 -19.27
N ASP A 96 12.47 -15.77 -18.00
CA ASP A 96 11.35 -14.92 -17.63
C ASP A 96 11.72 -13.46 -17.83
N TRP A 97 10.82 -12.68 -18.37
CA TRP A 97 10.97 -11.24 -18.43
C TRP A 97 9.61 -10.52 -18.36
N GLU A 98 9.66 -9.29 -17.91
CA GLU A 98 8.51 -8.42 -17.80
C GLU A 98 8.93 -6.98 -18.13
N SER A 99 8.11 -6.30 -18.92
CA SER A 99 8.23 -4.88 -19.21
C SER A 99 6.94 -4.18 -18.85
N ARG A 100 7.02 -3.11 -18.08
CA ARG A 100 5.85 -2.36 -17.62
C ARG A 100 6.07 -0.87 -17.78
N VAL A 101 5.15 -0.19 -18.45
CA VAL A 101 5.07 1.27 -18.52
C VAL A 101 3.84 1.72 -17.77
N GLN A 102 4.01 2.58 -16.79
CA GLN A 102 2.91 3.22 -16.08
C GLN A 102 3.01 4.72 -16.25
N SER A 103 1.89 5.36 -16.50
CA SER A 103 1.83 6.82 -16.52
C SER A 103 0.51 7.31 -15.96
N TRP A 104 0.53 8.52 -15.41
CA TRP A 104 -0.66 9.23 -15.01
C TRP A 104 -0.52 10.72 -15.28
N LEU A 105 -1.66 11.36 -15.55
CA LEU A 105 -1.81 12.80 -15.67
C LEU A 105 -2.98 13.25 -14.81
N LYS A 106 -2.76 14.29 -14.00
CA LYS A 106 -3.79 14.90 -13.15
C LYS A 106 -3.95 16.36 -13.50
N PHE A 107 -5.20 16.74 -13.69
CA PHE A 107 -5.66 18.09 -13.95
C PHE A 107 -6.50 18.55 -12.77
N VAL A 108 -6.18 19.71 -12.19
CA VAL A 108 -6.92 20.31 -11.08
C VAL A 108 -7.29 21.73 -11.49
N GLY A 109 -8.55 21.93 -11.87
CA GLY A 109 -9.12 23.27 -12.11
C GLY A 109 -9.63 23.85 -10.79
N THR A 110 -9.14 25.00 -10.37
CA THR A 110 -9.51 25.67 -9.11
C THR A 110 -10.04 27.06 -9.39
N ALA A 111 -11.15 27.42 -8.74
CA ALA A 111 -11.70 28.77 -8.71
C ALA A 111 -12.07 29.16 -7.28
N GLY A 112 -12.09 30.46 -6.98
CA GLY A 112 -12.63 30.98 -5.72
C GLY A 112 -14.15 30.80 -5.66
N SER A 113 -14.69 30.53 -4.47
CA SER A 113 -16.13 30.57 -4.19
C SER A 113 -16.41 31.14 -2.81
N ASP A 114 -17.68 31.45 -2.51
CA ASP A 114 -18.08 31.94 -1.20
C ASP A 114 -17.88 30.96 -0.06
N PHE A 115 -17.62 29.68 -0.38
CA PHE A 115 -17.39 28.60 0.60
C PHE A 115 -15.94 28.11 0.64
N GLY A 116 -15.01 28.84 -0.02
CA GLY A 116 -13.62 28.45 -0.21
C GLY A 116 -13.34 27.94 -1.63
N PRO A 117 -12.17 27.33 -1.89
CA PRO A 117 -11.82 26.85 -3.22
C PRO A 117 -12.82 25.83 -3.76
N ALA A 118 -13.32 26.06 -4.98
CA ALA A 118 -14.08 25.08 -5.74
C ALA A 118 -13.16 24.43 -6.76
N GLN A 119 -13.10 23.10 -6.78
CA GLN A 119 -12.18 22.35 -7.62
C GLN A 119 -12.89 21.29 -8.46
N ALA A 120 -12.39 21.10 -9.66
CA ALA A 120 -12.69 19.95 -10.51
C ALA A 120 -11.38 19.18 -10.76
N VAL A 121 -11.36 17.88 -10.48
CA VAL A 121 -10.18 17.03 -10.60
C VAL A 121 -10.44 15.91 -11.59
N ILE A 122 -9.52 15.73 -12.53
CA ILE A 122 -9.51 14.58 -13.45
C ILE A 122 -8.11 13.99 -13.42
N LYS A 123 -8.00 12.68 -13.15
CA LYS A 123 -6.75 11.94 -13.23
C LYS A 123 -6.90 10.79 -14.23
N LEU A 124 -6.06 10.82 -15.22
CA LEU A 124 -5.91 9.77 -16.22
C LEU A 124 -4.78 8.84 -15.81
N LYS A 125 -4.95 7.56 -16.05
CA LYS A 125 -3.94 6.53 -15.77
C LYS A 125 -3.82 5.59 -16.95
N HIS A 126 -2.59 5.18 -17.22
CA HIS A 126 -2.26 4.14 -18.18
C HIS A 126 -1.29 3.15 -17.55
N ASP A 127 -1.51 1.86 -17.78
CA ASP A 127 -0.65 0.77 -17.30
C ASP A 127 -0.57 -0.27 -18.41
N ASP A 128 0.59 -0.35 -19.06
CA ASP A 128 0.90 -1.33 -20.09
C ASP A 128 1.94 -2.31 -19.57
N ARG A 129 1.55 -3.55 -19.43
CA ARG A 129 2.39 -4.62 -18.90
C ARG A 129 2.42 -5.78 -19.88
N VAL A 130 3.63 -6.11 -20.30
CA VAL A 130 3.90 -7.29 -21.12
C VAL A 130 4.84 -8.20 -20.34
N ARG A 131 4.50 -9.47 -20.23
CA ARG A 131 5.37 -10.45 -19.56
C ARG A 131 5.41 -11.76 -20.34
N VAL A 132 6.57 -12.41 -20.31
CA VAL A 132 6.76 -13.78 -20.78
C VAL A 132 7.12 -14.63 -19.59
N ARG A 133 6.38 -15.68 -19.37
CA ARG A 133 6.62 -16.70 -18.35
C ARG A 133 6.85 -18.03 -19.05
N ASN A 134 8.01 -18.60 -18.80
CA ASN A 134 8.37 -19.91 -19.34
C ASN A 134 7.93 -20.99 -18.34
N GLY A 135 6.92 -21.77 -18.65
CA GLY A 135 6.35 -22.80 -17.75
C GLY A 135 4.82 -22.81 -17.68
N GLY A 136 4.14 -21.85 -18.28
CA GLY A 136 2.68 -21.84 -18.41
C GLY A 136 2.21 -22.93 -19.39
N THR A 137 0.99 -23.41 -19.20
CA THR A 137 0.32 -24.37 -20.10
C THR A 137 0.45 -23.93 -21.53
N VAL A 138 0.98 -24.79 -22.39
CA VAL A 138 1.17 -24.54 -23.83
C VAL A 138 -0.17 -24.19 -24.46
N VAL A 139 -0.39 -22.93 -24.80
CA VAL A 139 -1.51 -22.49 -25.62
C VAL A 139 -0.97 -22.27 -27.02
N GLY A 140 -1.39 -23.10 -27.95
CA GLY A 140 -1.02 -22.96 -29.36
C GLY A 140 0.36 -23.50 -29.78
N GLY A 141 1.00 -24.37 -29.00
CA GLY A 141 2.21 -25.09 -29.41
C GLY A 141 3.53 -24.33 -29.21
N PHE A 142 3.53 -23.19 -28.57
CA PHE A 142 4.74 -22.43 -28.24
C PHE A 142 5.02 -22.45 -26.73
N PRO A 143 6.24 -22.79 -26.30
CA PRO A 143 6.64 -22.60 -24.91
C PRO A 143 6.84 -21.11 -24.65
N GLY A 144 6.14 -20.60 -23.67
CA GLY A 144 6.20 -19.20 -23.28
C GLY A 144 4.98 -18.43 -23.79
N VAL A 145 4.01 -18.23 -22.92
CA VAL A 145 2.83 -17.41 -23.25
C VAL A 145 3.18 -15.96 -22.94
N GLU A 146 3.26 -15.15 -24.01
CA GLU A 146 3.17 -13.71 -23.87
C GLU A 146 1.80 -13.37 -23.31
N GLN A 147 1.73 -12.80 -22.13
CA GLN A 147 0.48 -12.31 -21.57
C GLN A 147 0.56 -10.80 -21.45
N ARG A 148 -0.25 -10.12 -22.24
CA ARG A 148 -0.54 -8.72 -22.03
C ARG A 148 -1.65 -8.63 -20.97
N GLU A 149 -1.29 -8.26 -19.74
CA GLU A 149 -2.22 -8.33 -18.60
C GLU A 149 -3.07 -7.08 -18.41
N THR A 150 -2.66 -5.95 -18.94
CA THR A 150 -3.41 -4.71 -18.87
C THR A 150 -3.68 -4.17 -20.25
N GLY A 151 -4.91 -3.77 -20.49
CA GLY A 151 -5.27 -3.15 -21.76
C GLY A 151 -4.52 -1.82 -21.95
N ASN A 152 -4.13 -1.51 -23.20
CA ASN A 152 -3.51 -0.22 -23.58
C ASN A 152 -4.46 0.97 -23.43
N ALA A 153 -5.54 0.85 -22.67
CA ALA A 153 -6.52 1.90 -22.51
C ALA A 153 -6.05 2.93 -21.49
N VAL A 154 -6.17 4.20 -21.83
CA VAL A 154 -6.15 5.27 -20.84
C VAL A 154 -7.47 5.25 -20.09
N VAL A 155 -7.42 5.09 -18.78
CA VAL A 155 -8.61 5.06 -17.94
C VAL A 155 -8.70 6.30 -17.06
N ILE A 156 -9.93 6.68 -16.72
CA ILE A 156 -10.16 7.72 -15.71
C ILE A 156 -9.99 7.06 -14.34
N ASP A 157 -8.90 7.41 -13.65
CA ASP A 157 -8.59 6.95 -12.29
C ASP A 157 -9.42 7.71 -11.26
N GLU A 158 -9.41 9.06 -11.35
CA GLU A 158 -10.21 9.95 -10.52
C GLU A 158 -10.97 10.96 -11.38
N ALA A 159 -12.20 11.27 -11.01
CA ALA A 159 -13.01 12.35 -11.60
C ALA A 159 -14.01 12.84 -10.57
N TYR A 160 -13.73 13.97 -9.94
CA TYR A 160 -14.57 14.50 -8.86
C TYR A 160 -14.58 16.02 -8.80
N VAL A 161 -15.57 16.54 -8.13
CA VAL A 161 -15.66 17.96 -7.76
C VAL A 161 -15.59 18.09 -6.25
N GLN A 162 -14.98 19.18 -5.77
CA GLN A 162 -14.98 19.50 -4.35
C GLN A 162 -15.09 21.00 -4.12
N VAL A 163 -15.63 21.37 -2.96
CA VAL A 163 -15.75 22.77 -2.54
C VAL A 163 -15.57 22.87 -1.04
N GLY A 164 -14.90 23.91 -0.61
CA GLY A 164 -14.71 24.23 0.80
C GLY A 164 -13.26 24.43 1.18
N ASP A 165 -13.05 24.89 2.41
CA ASP A 165 -11.75 25.15 3.02
C ASP A 165 -11.59 24.33 4.32
N THR A 166 -12.14 24.82 5.44
CA THR A 166 -12.13 24.10 6.71
C THR A 166 -13.08 22.91 6.74
N THR A 167 -14.17 23.00 6.00
CA THR A 167 -15.11 21.92 5.73
C THR A 167 -15.23 21.76 4.22
N VAL A 168 -14.96 20.55 3.73
CA VAL A 168 -14.92 20.24 2.29
C VAL A 168 -15.90 19.15 1.95
N LEU A 169 -16.76 19.44 0.98
CA LEU A 169 -17.64 18.47 0.33
C LEU A 169 -17.01 18.00 -0.97
N THR A 170 -16.96 16.71 -1.19
CA THR A 170 -16.47 16.08 -2.42
C THR A 170 -17.51 15.11 -2.98
N ALA A 171 -17.67 15.10 -4.31
CA ALA A 171 -18.54 14.14 -5.01
C ALA A 171 -17.92 13.73 -6.35
N GLY A 172 -17.98 12.42 -6.68
CA GLY A 172 -17.48 11.87 -7.93
C GLY A 172 -16.73 10.54 -7.77
N LYS A 173 -15.82 10.24 -8.69
CA LYS A 173 -14.96 9.06 -8.63
C LYS A 173 -13.67 9.38 -7.92
N ARG A 174 -13.47 8.81 -6.73
CA ARG A 174 -12.30 9.07 -5.87
C ARG A 174 -12.00 7.88 -4.95
N GLY A 175 -10.79 7.85 -4.39
CA GLY A 175 -10.42 6.94 -3.32
C GLY A 175 -11.21 7.15 -2.01
N SER A 176 -11.15 6.15 -1.14
CA SER A 176 -11.81 6.19 0.17
C SER A 176 -11.19 7.21 1.12
N ILE A 177 -12.01 7.79 1.99
CA ILE A 177 -11.55 8.56 3.17
C ILE A 177 -11.11 7.68 4.33
N PHE A 178 -11.31 6.36 4.26
CA PHE A 178 -10.92 5.41 5.31
C PHE A 178 -9.42 5.50 5.55
N ASN A 179 -9.02 5.86 6.77
CA ASN A 179 -7.61 5.99 7.11
C ASN A 179 -7.00 4.62 7.44
N LYS A 180 -5.84 4.33 6.85
CA LYS A 180 -5.04 3.12 7.08
C LYS A 180 -3.68 3.44 7.72
N GLY A 181 -3.47 4.66 8.20
CA GLY A 181 -2.22 5.08 8.82
C GLY A 181 -1.97 4.45 10.19
N ASP A 182 -0.77 4.65 10.71
CA ASP A 182 -0.35 4.21 12.04
C ASP A 182 -0.41 2.69 12.28
N ASP A 183 -0.17 1.88 11.24
CA ASP A 183 -0.34 0.43 11.29
C ASP A 183 0.85 -0.38 10.73
N GLU A 184 1.96 0.25 10.34
CA GLU A 184 3.16 -0.44 9.89
C GLU A 184 4.16 -0.71 11.02
N PRO A 185 4.82 -1.87 11.09
CA PRO A 185 5.87 -2.14 12.07
C PRO A 185 7.14 -1.32 11.79
N PHE A 186 7.95 -1.07 12.84
CA PHE A 186 9.17 -0.27 12.71
C PHE A 186 10.43 -1.09 12.39
N ASN A 187 10.42 -2.40 12.59
CA ASN A 187 11.54 -3.26 12.25
C ASN A 187 11.65 -3.46 10.74
N PHE A 188 12.87 -3.44 10.20
CA PHE A 188 13.08 -3.42 8.75
C PHE A 188 12.64 -4.72 8.03
N THR A 189 12.57 -5.85 8.72
CA THR A 189 12.06 -7.10 8.16
C THR A 189 10.53 -7.17 8.13
N GLY A 190 9.85 -6.20 8.76
CA GLY A 190 8.39 -6.23 8.92
C GLY A 190 7.91 -7.39 9.78
N LEU A 191 6.63 -7.70 9.64
CA LEU A 191 5.96 -8.85 10.25
C LEU A 191 5.32 -9.70 9.15
N PHE A 192 4.88 -10.91 9.45
CA PHE A 192 4.34 -11.80 8.40
C PHE A 192 2.93 -11.42 7.98
N ILE A 193 2.03 -11.15 8.92
CA ILE A 193 0.64 -10.75 8.61
C ILE A 193 0.60 -9.32 8.05
N SER A 194 1.32 -8.41 8.68
CA SER A 194 1.41 -7.01 8.28
C SER A 194 1.99 -6.81 6.88
N SER A 195 2.95 -7.65 6.49
CA SER A 195 3.57 -7.59 5.15
C SER A 195 2.61 -7.95 4.01
N ARG A 196 1.53 -8.68 4.30
CA ARG A 196 0.53 -9.06 3.28
C ARG A 196 -0.26 -7.86 2.77
N ALA A 197 -0.60 -6.97 3.67
CA ALA A 197 -1.46 -5.83 3.34
C ALA A 197 -0.66 -4.58 2.91
N ASP A 198 0.67 -4.63 2.92
CA ASP A 198 1.58 -3.48 2.78
C ASP A 198 1.28 -2.33 3.76
N THR A 199 0.52 -2.60 4.80
CA THR A 199 -0.09 -1.57 5.66
C THR A 199 -0.09 -1.90 7.15
N GLY A 200 0.38 -3.05 7.58
CA GLY A 200 0.36 -3.45 8.99
C GLY A 200 -0.83 -4.33 9.34
N VAL A 201 -1.93 -3.83 9.92
CA VAL A 201 -3.13 -4.62 10.18
C VAL A 201 -4.04 -4.74 8.95
N ILE A 202 -4.92 -5.73 8.92
CA ILE A 202 -5.78 -6.03 7.78
C ILE A 202 -6.89 -4.97 7.67
N ALA A 203 -6.65 -3.94 6.86
CA ALA A 203 -7.57 -2.84 6.60
C ALA A 203 -7.86 -2.62 5.10
N ASP A 204 -7.42 -3.51 4.23
CA ASP A 204 -7.60 -3.40 2.79
C ASP A 204 -9.05 -3.69 2.35
N GLU A 205 -9.53 -3.01 1.29
CA GLU A 205 -10.89 -3.19 0.73
C GLU A 205 -11.10 -4.52 0.02
N ASN A 206 -10.08 -5.34 -0.11
CA ASN A 206 -10.14 -6.64 -0.78
C ASN A 206 -9.70 -7.82 0.09
N ALA A 207 -9.49 -7.61 1.38
CA ALA A 207 -8.99 -8.66 2.27
C ALA A 207 -9.98 -9.83 2.40
N GLY A 208 -9.85 -10.82 1.52
CA GLY A 208 -10.58 -12.09 1.59
C GLY A 208 -12.12 -12.01 1.54
N GLY A 209 -12.69 -10.86 1.17
CA GLY A 209 -14.13 -10.62 1.19
C GLY A 209 -14.71 -10.30 2.59
N PHE A 210 -13.86 -10.13 3.59
CA PHE A 210 -14.24 -9.83 4.98
C PHE A 210 -14.32 -8.33 5.27
N THR A 211 -13.89 -7.48 4.35
CA THR A 211 -13.84 -6.03 4.52
C THR A 211 -14.72 -5.32 3.50
N PRO A 212 -15.34 -4.17 3.87
CA PRO A 212 -16.17 -3.41 2.96
C PRO A 212 -15.37 -2.89 1.76
N LYS A 213 -15.97 -2.94 0.58
CA LYS A 213 -15.50 -2.20 -0.59
C LYS A 213 -15.68 -0.71 -0.36
N ARG A 214 -14.66 0.09 -0.65
CA ARG A 214 -14.63 1.53 -0.37
C ARG A 214 -14.10 2.31 -1.58
N GLY A 215 -14.28 3.64 -1.56
CA GLY A 215 -13.92 4.48 -2.70
C GLY A 215 -14.87 4.29 -3.89
N GLY A 216 -14.40 4.47 -5.12
CA GLY A 216 -15.23 4.41 -6.33
C GLY A 216 -16.06 5.68 -6.52
N HIS A 217 -17.36 5.57 -6.78
CA HIS A 217 -18.24 6.72 -6.75
C HIS A 217 -18.56 7.09 -5.29
N VAL A 218 -18.35 8.34 -4.92
CA VAL A 218 -18.39 8.77 -3.52
C VAL A 218 -19.11 10.10 -3.35
N ILE A 219 -19.65 10.29 -2.14
CA ILE A 219 -20.02 11.59 -1.57
C ILE A 219 -19.34 11.66 -0.22
N GLN A 220 -18.39 12.57 -0.06
CA GLN A 220 -17.54 12.64 1.13
C GLN A 220 -17.57 14.06 1.69
N LEU A 221 -17.64 14.15 3.01
CA LEU A 221 -17.52 15.40 3.77
C LEU A 221 -16.39 15.22 4.78
N TRP A 222 -15.49 16.18 4.88
CA TRP A 222 -14.53 16.25 5.96
C TRP A 222 -14.46 17.66 6.53
N SER A 223 -14.16 17.76 7.80
CA SER A 223 -14.06 19.02 8.51
C SER A 223 -12.90 19.01 9.51
N ASN A 224 -12.12 20.06 9.49
CA ASN A 224 -11.17 20.36 10.53
C ASN A 224 -11.93 20.95 11.73
N ILE A 225 -12.02 20.19 12.82
CA ILE A 225 -12.77 20.59 14.03
C ILE A 225 -11.88 21.22 15.11
N GLY A 226 -10.61 21.48 14.76
CA GLY A 226 -9.64 22.20 15.59
C GLY A 226 -8.62 21.30 16.30
N GLU A 227 -7.55 21.92 16.78
CA GLU A 227 -6.49 21.29 17.59
C GLU A 227 -5.88 20.00 16.99
N GLY A 228 -5.79 19.94 15.65
CA GLY A 228 -5.26 18.77 14.92
C GLY A 228 -6.27 17.64 14.75
N LEU A 229 -7.54 17.85 15.05
CA LEU A 229 -8.61 16.88 14.92
C LEU A 229 -9.40 17.12 13.61
N ILE A 230 -9.53 16.07 12.79
CA ILE A 230 -10.29 16.06 11.53
C ILE A 230 -11.34 14.97 11.58
N ALA A 231 -12.61 15.34 11.38
CA ALA A 231 -13.71 14.39 11.24
C ALA A 231 -14.09 14.22 9.77
N LYS A 232 -14.34 12.99 9.34
CA LYS A 232 -14.73 12.68 7.96
C LYS A 232 -15.91 11.71 7.96
N ILE A 233 -16.82 11.88 7.01
CA ILE A 233 -17.91 10.95 6.73
C ILE A 233 -18.04 10.79 5.22
N GLY A 234 -18.31 9.59 4.75
CA GLY A 234 -18.47 9.32 3.33
C GLY A 234 -19.51 8.24 3.06
N LEU A 235 -20.25 8.43 2.00
CA LEU A 235 -21.01 7.39 1.34
C LEU A 235 -20.24 7.01 0.08
N GLU A 236 -19.72 5.78 0.04
CA GLU A 236 -18.75 5.32 -0.94
C GLU A 236 -19.25 4.04 -1.65
N ASN A 237 -18.51 3.56 -2.65
CA ASN A 237 -18.84 2.38 -3.45
C ASN A 237 -20.26 2.46 -4.07
N LEU A 238 -20.65 3.65 -4.55
CA LEU A 238 -21.96 3.90 -5.16
C LEU A 238 -22.05 3.36 -6.61
N ASN A 239 -20.93 2.94 -7.19
CA ASN A 239 -20.84 2.27 -8.48
C ASN A 239 -20.94 0.74 -8.38
N SER A 240 -21.14 0.19 -7.19
CA SER A 240 -21.24 -1.25 -6.97
C SER A 240 -20.03 -2.04 -7.52
N ASP A 241 -18.82 -1.50 -7.36
CA ASP A 241 -17.58 -2.07 -7.90
C ASP A 241 -17.14 -3.33 -7.11
N GLY A 242 -18.06 -4.23 -6.88
CA GLY A 242 -17.84 -5.52 -6.24
C GLY A 242 -18.10 -6.71 -7.16
N ALA A 243 -18.63 -6.47 -8.34
CA ALA A 243 -19.02 -7.48 -9.31
C ALA A 243 -18.20 -7.34 -10.60
N THR A 244 -16.89 -7.35 -10.53
CA THR A 244 -16.07 -7.51 -11.72
C THR A 244 -15.94 -9.00 -12.02
N GLY A 245 -16.72 -9.45 -12.97
CA GLY A 245 -16.54 -10.73 -13.58
C GLY A 245 -17.86 -11.42 -13.84
N ALA A 246 -18.13 -11.68 -15.09
CA ALA A 246 -19.22 -12.51 -15.58
C ALA A 246 -19.24 -13.96 -15.02
N THR A 247 -18.50 -14.24 -13.99
CA THR A 247 -18.41 -15.51 -13.29
C THR A 247 -19.25 -15.59 -12.02
N VAL A 248 -19.90 -14.51 -11.61
CA VAL A 248 -20.90 -14.52 -10.54
C VAL A 248 -22.27 -14.81 -11.15
N LEU A 249 -22.33 -15.78 -12.04
CA LEU A 249 -23.57 -16.39 -12.53
C LEU A 249 -24.01 -17.55 -11.66
N ASN A 250 -23.75 -17.51 -10.37
CA ASN A 250 -24.64 -18.21 -9.46
C ASN A 250 -25.81 -17.28 -9.18
N ALA A 251 -26.98 -17.71 -9.55
CA ALA A 251 -28.25 -16.98 -9.51
C ALA A 251 -28.70 -16.50 -8.12
N ALA A 252 -27.80 -16.39 -7.17
CA ALA A 252 -28.02 -15.92 -5.83
C ALA A 252 -27.20 -14.69 -5.43
N THR A 253 -26.29 -14.21 -6.30
CA THR A 253 -25.48 -13.02 -6.02
C THR A 253 -25.60 -12.05 -7.18
N THR A 254 -26.56 -11.17 -7.09
CA THR A 254 -26.68 -10.02 -7.98
C THR A 254 -25.61 -9.03 -7.62
N GLY A 255 -24.91 -8.45 -8.61
CA GLY A 255 -23.76 -7.55 -8.41
C GLY A 255 -24.03 -6.28 -7.58
N ASN A 256 -25.25 -6.09 -7.11
CA ASN A 256 -25.66 -4.96 -6.28
C ASN A 256 -25.53 -5.23 -4.76
N GLU A 257 -25.26 -6.47 -4.35
CA GLU A 257 -25.23 -6.87 -2.94
C GLU A 257 -24.13 -6.22 -2.11
N LYS A 258 -23.18 -5.57 -2.75
CA LYS A 258 -22.06 -4.85 -2.11
C LYS A 258 -22.14 -3.34 -2.30
N ALA A 259 -23.22 -2.82 -2.88
CA ALA A 259 -23.35 -1.41 -3.15
C ALA A 259 -23.55 -0.59 -1.89
N GLY A 260 -22.87 0.54 -1.84
CA GLY A 260 -22.94 1.49 -0.75
C GLY A 260 -22.16 1.08 0.48
N THR A 261 -21.22 1.92 0.85
CA THR A 261 -20.44 1.79 2.08
C THR A 261 -20.48 3.12 2.83
N LEU A 262 -20.98 3.08 4.05
CA LEU A 262 -20.86 4.22 4.96
C LEU A 262 -19.50 4.17 5.63
N VAL A 263 -18.72 5.24 5.52
CA VAL A 263 -17.39 5.38 6.11
C VAL A 263 -17.39 6.56 7.07
N GLY A 264 -16.86 6.36 8.29
CA GLY A 264 -16.62 7.41 9.27
C GLY A 264 -15.16 7.38 9.73
N VAL A 265 -14.53 8.55 9.85
CA VAL A 265 -13.13 8.67 10.27
C VAL A 265 -12.95 9.83 11.21
N LEU A 266 -12.16 9.63 12.24
CA LEU A 266 -11.66 10.66 13.12
C LEU A 266 -10.12 10.56 13.15
N ASP A 267 -9.45 11.59 12.65
CA ASP A 267 -7.99 11.69 12.63
C ASP A 267 -7.53 12.72 13.63
N TYR A 268 -6.43 12.43 14.30
CA TYR A 268 -5.74 13.35 15.19
C TYR A 268 -4.26 13.43 14.86
N ALA A 269 -3.72 14.65 14.82
CA ALA A 269 -2.29 14.89 14.69
C ALA A 269 -1.87 16.11 15.53
N GLY A 270 -1.08 15.90 16.58
CA GLY A 270 -0.60 16.97 17.44
C GLY A 270 0.36 16.47 18.51
N SER A 271 1.25 17.36 18.97
CA SER A 271 2.16 17.13 20.12
C SER A 271 2.98 15.83 20.03
N GLY A 272 3.40 15.44 18.80
CA GLY A 272 4.16 14.20 18.58
C GLY A 272 3.30 12.93 18.56
N ILE A 273 1.98 13.06 18.57
CA ILE A 273 1.03 11.95 18.47
C ILE A 273 0.26 12.07 17.16
N THR A 274 0.14 10.95 16.44
CA THR A 274 -0.86 10.74 15.41
C THR A 274 -1.78 9.62 15.84
N ALA A 275 -3.06 9.72 15.56
CA ALA A 275 -4.03 8.67 15.85
C ALA A 275 -5.19 8.73 14.87
N HIS A 276 -5.84 7.60 14.64
CA HIS A 276 -7.08 7.58 13.90
C HIS A 276 -8.02 6.51 14.43
N PHE A 277 -9.30 6.76 14.21
CA PHE A 277 -10.37 5.79 14.35
C PHE A 277 -11.18 5.82 13.04
N SER A 278 -11.25 4.69 12.36
CA SER A 278 -11.95 4.54 11.09
C SER A 278 -12.96 3.41 11.19
N GLY A 279 -14.17 3.64 10.74
CA GLY A 279 -15.22 2.64 10.68
C GLY A 279 -15.85 2.60 9.29
N ALA A 280 -16.24 1.42 8.81
CA ALA A 280 -16.94 1.23 7.56
C ALA A 280 -17.98 0.12 7.67
N VAL A 281 -19.15 0.34 7.04
CA VAL A 281 -20.23 -0.66 6.91
C VAL A 281 -20.64 -0.69 5.44
N GLY A 282 -20.49 -1.85 4.81
CA GLY A 282 -20.78 -2.07 3.38
C GLY A 282 -22.08 -2.86 3.16
N GLY A 283 -22.61 -2.78 1.93
CA GLY A 283 -23.85 -3.44 1.54
C GLY A 283 -25.12 -2.70 1.96
N ILE A 284 -25.03 -1.39 2.29
CA ILE A 284 -26.15 -0.65 2.89
C ILE A 284 -27.24 -0.22 1.91
N LEU A 285 -27.06 -0.39 0.61
CA LEU A 285 -28.01 0.09 -0.42
C LEU A 285 -28.88 -1.01 -1.02
N ASP A 286 -28.65 -2.27 -0.72
CA ASP A 286 -29.46 -3.37 -1.25
C ASP A 286 -30.77 -3.62 -0.49
N GLY A 287 -30.89 -3.10 0.73
CA GLY A 287 -32.11 -3.16 1.55
C GLY A 287 -32.40 -4.53 2.17
N VAL A 288 -31.52 -5.52 1.96
CA VAL A 288 -31.61 -6.87 2.51
C VAL A 288 -30.25 -7.31 3.03
N GLN A 289 -30.25 -8.18 4.02
CA GLN A 289 -29.01 -8.70 4.57
C GLN A 289 -28.43 -9.81 3.70
N THR A 290 -27.27 -9.59 3.12
CA THR A 290 -26.65 -10.48 2.12
C THR A 290 -25.21 -10.83 2.47
N ALA A 291 -24.60 -11.72 1.70
CA ALA A 291 -23.16 -12.03 1.82
C ALA A 291 -22.24 -10.82 1.50
N GLY A 292 -22.81 -9.74 0.97
CA GLY A 292 -22.10 -8.46 0.71
C GLY A 292 -22.01 -7.56 1.93
N ASP A 293 -22.82 -7.80 2.97
CA ASP A 293 -22.81 -7.00 4.19
C ASP A 293 -21.54 -7.28 4.98
N THR A 294 -20.73 -6.26 5.09
CA THR A 294 -19.43 -6.33 5.75
C THR A 294 -19.25 -5.14 6.67
N TYR A 295 -18.43 -5.30 7.69
CA TYR A 295 -18.00 -4.18 8.53
C TYR A 295 -16.51 -4.23 8.80
N LEU A 296 -15.92 -3.07 9.06
CA LEU A 296 -14.54 -2.93 9.47
C LEU A 296 -14.40 -1.74 10.41
N ILE A 297 -13.70 -1.95 11.51
CA ILE A 297 -13.19 -0.90 12.39
C ILE A 297 -11.67 -1.00 12.32
N HIS A 298 -11.01 0.12 12.12
CA HIS A 298 -9.57 0.22 12.13
C HIS A 298 -9.15 1.42 12.97
N THR A 299 -8.25 1.21 13.90
CA THR A 299 -7.69 2.26 14.73
C THR A 299 -6.19 2.09 14.84
N GLY A 300 -5.49 3.21 14.87
CA GLY A 300 -4.05 3.25 15.05
C GLY A 300 -3.63 4.48 15.84
N VAL A 301 -2.53 4.35 16.55
CA VAL A 301 -1.88 5.45 17.27
C VAL A 301 -0.38 5.31 17.15
N THR A 302 0.30 6.43 16.89
CA THR A 302 1.76 6.55 16.95
C THR A 302 2.11 7.73 17.86
N ALA A 303 2.96 7.49 18.83
CA ALA A 303 3.51 8.53 19.70
C ALA A 303 5.03 8.58 19.56
N THR A 304 5.58 9.78 19.41
CA THR A 304 7.01 10.03 19.27
C THR A 304 7.49 10.89 20.43
N PHE A 305 8.44 10.37 21.21
CA PHE A 305 9.04 11.00 22.39
C PHE A 305 10.55 11.01 22.18
N ASP A 306 11.20 12.14 22.02
CA ASP A 306 12.64 12.25 21.85
C ASP A 306 13.30 11.05 21.11
N ALA A 307 13.86 10.10 21.90
CA ALA A 307 14.51 8.90 21.40
C ALA A 307 13.57 7.72 21.13
N PHE A 308 12.31 7.79 21.56
CA PHE A 308 11.37 6.67 21.48
C PHE A 308 10.20 6.96 20.55
N LYS A 309 9.78 5.93 19.82
CA LYS A 309 8.56 5.95 19.02
C LYS A 309 7.78 4.66 19.30
N VAL A 310 6.51 4.78 19.60
CA VAL A 310 5.64 3.63 19.84
C VAL A 310 4.41 3.70 18.93
N ARG A 311 3.92 2.55 18.54
CA ARG A 311 2.75 2.39 17.67
C ARG A 311 1.90 1.23 18.15
N ALA A 312 0.59 1.40 18.08
CA ALA A 312 -0.37 0.31 18.21
C ALA A 312 -1.45 0.47 17.16
N ALA A 313 -1.88 -0.63 16.56
CA ALA A 313 -2.97 -0.66 15.60
C ALA A 313 -3.87 -1.87 15.83
N LEU A 314 -5.15 -1.75 15.50
CA LEU A 314 -6.15 -2.80 15.62
C LEU A 314 -7.14 -2.69 14.46
N ALA A 315 -7.39 -3.80 13.79
CA ALA A 315 -8.50 -3.97 12.87
C ALA A 315 -9.47 -5.04 13.40
N VAL A 316 -10.76 -4.78 13.30
CA VAL A 316 -11.83 -5.73 13.62
C VAL A 316 -12.83 -5.67 12.49
N GLY A 317 -13.14 -6.80 11.86
CA GLY A 317 -14.05 -6.85 10.73
C GLY A 317 -14.79 -8.15 10.60
N GLY A 318 -15.66 -8.22 9.61
CA GLY A 318 -16.42 -9.44 9.33
C GLY A 318 -17.39 -9.28 8.18
N ALA A 319 -17.92 -10.43 7.75
CA ALA A 319 -18.88 -10.55 6.66
C ALA A 319 -20.08 -11.39 7.09
N TYR A 320 -21.26 -10.99 6.66
CA TYR A 320 -22.49 -11.74 6.91
C TYR A 320 -22.52 -13.01 6.07
N VAL A 321 -22.92 -14.11 6.69
CA VAL A 321 -23.07 -15.43 6.06
C VAL A 321 -24.54 -15.83 6.12
N PRO A 322 -25.31 -15.72 5.02
CA PRO A 322 -26.75 -15.97 5.00
C PRO A 322 -27.15 -17.37 5.49
N ALA A 323 -26.34 -18.39 5.17
CA ALA A 323 -26.60 -19.77 5.59
C ALA A 323 -26.64 -19.94 7.12
N ASN A 324 -25.94 -19.08 7.87
CA ASN A 324 -25.88 -19.11 9.33
C ASN A 324 -26.73 -18.01 9.96
N ALA A 325 -27.24 -17.06 9.16
CA ALA A 325 -27.87 -15.82 9.61
C ALA A 325 -27.01 -15.06 10.65
N ALA A 326 -25.70 -15.05 10.46
CA ALA A 326 -24.71 -14.51 11.39
C ALA A 326 -23.48 -13.98 10.65
N TYR A 327 -22.65 -13.18 11.33
CA TYR A 327 -21.38 -12.71 10.80
C TYR A 327 -20.24 -13.67 11.16
N SER A 328 -19.37 -13.96 10.18
CA SER A 328 -17.99 -14.33 10.47
C SER A 328 -17.26 -13.08 10.95
N SER A 329 -16.23 -13.24 11.75
CA SER A 329 -15.48 -12.10 12.28
C SER A 329 -13.99 -12.40 12.39
N PHE A 330 -13.18 -11.35 12.33
CA PHE A 330 -11.75 -11.40 12.61
C PHE A 330 -11.32 -10.18 13.42
N TRP A 331 -10.19 -10.31 14.06
CA TRP A 331 -9.43 -9.20 14.61
C TRP A 331 -7.95 -9.39 14.29
N ASN A 332 -7.24 -8.28 14.07
CA ASN A 332 -5.81 -8.27 13.83
C ASN A 332 -5.20 -7.07 14.57
N GLY A 333 -4.27 -7.34 15.45
CA GLY A 333 -3.59 -6.33 16.25
C GLY A 333 -2.10 -6.29 16.00
N LEU A 334 -1.51 -5.11 16.12
CA LEU A 334 -0.08 -4.85 15.98
C LEU A 334 0.36 -3.90 17.07
N VAL A 335 1.53 -4.15 17.64
CA VAL A 335 2.27 -3.21 18.47
C VAL A 335 3.71 -3.13 18.00
N SER A 336 4.29 -1.93 18.00
CA SER A 336 5.67 -1.71 17.58
C SER A 336 6.32 -0.60 18.39
N ALA A 337 7.59 -0.75 18.70
CA ALA A 337 8.38 0.26 19.37
C ALA A 337 9.75 0.42 18.68
N GLU A 338 10.21 1.64 18.59
CA GLU A 338 11.54 2.01 18.10
C GLU A 338 12.24 2.90 19.13
N ALA A 339 13.50 2.64 19.35
CA ALA A 339 14.38 3.49 20.15
C ALA A 339 15.62 3.87 19.35
N LYS A 340 15.99 5.15 19.40
CA LYS A 340 17.19 5.70 18.75
C LYS A 340 18.13 6.27 19.80
N PHE A 341 19.35 5.72 19.82
CA PHE A 341 20.40 6.13 20.75
C PHE A 341 21.66 6.40 19.96
N ASP A 342 22.01 7.70 19.79
CA ASP A 342 23.18 8.12 19.02
C ASP A 342 23.22 7.45 17.65
N MET A 343 24.15 6.52 17.42
CA MET A 343 24.31 5.78 16.18
C MET A 343 23.42 4.53 16.05
N PHE A 344 22.76 4.10 17.13
CA PHE A 344 21.98 2.86 17.17
C PHE A 344 20.47 3.10 17.07
N LYS A 345 19.80 2.18 16.37
CA LYS A 345 18.36 2.11 16.28
C LYS A 345 17.90 0.70 16.60
N LEU A 346 17.08 0.54 17.62
CA LEU A 346 16.45 -0.73 17.98
C LEU A 346 14.96 -0.64 17.66
N ALA A 347 14.41 -1.64 16.97
CA ALA A 347 12.97 -1.77 16.77
C ALA A 347 12.50 -3.17 17.14
N VAL A 348 11.32 -3.25 17.79
CA VAL A 348 10.64 -4.50 18.13
C VAL A 348 9.17 -4.37 17.77
N SER A 349 8.57 -5.46 17.29
CA SER A 349 7.17 -5.49 16.89
C SER A 349 6.55 -6.84 17.21
N ALA A 350 5.24 -6.84 17.45
CA ALA A 350 4.46 -8.05 17.64
C ALA A 350 3.09 -7.86 16.96
N GLU A 351 2.53 -8.96 16.45
CA GLU A 351 1.22 -9.00 15.83
C GLU A 351 0.44 -10.23 16.27
N ALA A 352 -0.88 -10.15 16.22
CA ALA A 352 -1.74 -11.30 16.41
C ALA A 352 -2.98 -11.18 15.53
N LEU A 353 -3.50 -12.34 15.08
CA LEU A 353 -4.69 -12.46 14.25
C LEU A 353 -5.56 -13.60 14.79
N GLY A 354 -6.83 -13.32 15.02
CA GLY A 354 -7.82 -14.33 15.37
C GLY A 354 -9.07 -14.19 14.52
N ALA A 355 -9.76 -15.29 14.28
CA ALA A 355 -11.00 -15.29 13.53
C ALA A 355 -12.00 -16.27 14.11
N ARG A 356 -13.30 -16.02 13.78
CA ARG A 356 -14.42 -16.87 14.14
C ARG A 356 -15.35 -17.04 12.96
N THR A 357 -15.80 -18.27 12.72
CA THR A 357 -16.80 -18.53 11.69
C THR A 357 -18.16 -17.99 12.09
N ALA A 358 -19.06 -17.81 11.12
CA ALA A 358 -20.46 -17.44 11.39
C ALA A 358 -21.23 -18.48 12.23
N ALA A 359 -20.79 -19.75 12.25
CA ALA A 359 -21.30 -20.79 13.13
C ALA A 359 -20.79 -20.68 14.58
N GLY A 360 -19.94 -19.70 14.88
CA GLY A 360 -19.40 -19.47 16.21
C GLY A 360 -18.15 -20.31 16.56
N VAL A 361 -17.58 -21.00 15.57
CA VAL A 361 -16.35 -21.78 15.78
C VAL A 361 -15.16 -20.82 15.79
N ASP A 362 -14.36 -20.91 16.84
CA ASP A 362 -13.08 -20.21 16.96
C ASP A 362 -12.02 -20.91 16.09
N LEU A 363 -11.34 -20.15 15.26
CA LEU A 363 -10.31 -20.64 14.34
C LEU A 363 -8.88 -20.53 14.91
N GLY A 364 -8.75 -20.18 16.19
CA GLY A 364 -7.45 -20.00 16.84
C GLY A 364 -6.92 -18.57 16.72
N THR A 365 -5.71 -18.39 17.22
CA THR A 365 -5.00 -17.11 17.19
C THR A 365 -3.57 -17.33 16.73
N ASP A 366 -3.25 -16.78 15.58
CA ASP A 366 -1.89 -16.71 15.05
C ASP A 366 -1.18 -15.50 15.67
N PHE A 367 0.14 -15.60 15.88
CA PHE A 367 0.92 -14.47 16.36
C PHE A 367 2.31 -14.42 15.73
N GLY A 368 2.88 -13.24 15.69
CA GLY A 368 4.20 -13.00 15.12
C GLY A 368 5.01 -12.01 15.93
N PHE A 369 6.33 -12.09 15.79
CA PHE A 369 7.29 -11.18 16.39
C PHE A 369 8.31 -10.74 15.34
N GLY A 370 8.77 -9.50 15.47
CA GLY A 370 9.88 -8.98 14.68
C GLY A 370 10.77 -8.08 15.52
N ALA A 371 12.07 -8.11 15.22
CA ALA A 371 13.03 -7.21 15.84
C ALA A 371 14.12 -6.82 14.85
N SER A 372 14.69 -5.63 15.02
CA SER A 372 15.86 -5.21 14.26
C SER A 372 16.74 -4.27 15.06
N LEU A 373 18.04 -4.36 14.80
CA LEU A 373 19.06 -3.45 15.30
C LEU A 373 19.74 -2.79 14.06
N GLY A 374 19.72 -1.47 14.02
CA GLY A 374 20.44 -0.66 13.05
C GLY A 374 21.60 0.09 13.71
N ALA A 375 22.65 0.32 12.97
CA ALA A 375 23.76 1.15 13.37
C ALA A 375 24.27 1.99 12.20
N THR A 376 24.40 3.31 12.43
CA THR A 376 25.10 4.23 11.50
C THR A 376 26.59 4.15 11.83
N VAL A 377 27.33 3.35 11.07
CA VAL A 377 28.76 3.04 11.36
C VAL A 377 29.72 4.08 10.80
N ALA A 378 29.28 4.85 9.81
CA ALA A 378 29.97 6.01 9.25
C ALA A 378 28.95 6.95 8.58
N GLU A 379 29.36 8.16 8.22
CA GLU A 379 28.50 9.06 7.45
C GLU A 379 28.03 8.39 6.16
N GLY A 380 26.68 8.30 5.99
CA GLY A 380 26.05 7.67 4.85
C GLY A 380 26.08 6.14 4.84
N ILE A 381 26.62 5.48 5.89
CA ILE A 381 26.67 4.00 5.97
C ILE A 381 25.87 3.51 7.17
N GLU A 382 24.83 2.73 6.91
CA GLU A 382 23.97 2.09 7.91
C GLU A 382 24.00 0.57 7.72
N ILE A 383 24.09 -0.17 8.81
CA ILE A 383 23.98 -1.63 8.86
C ILE A 383 22.76 -1.98 9.71
N ASN A 384 21.89 -2.81 9.20
CA ASN A 384 20.73 -3.33 9.90
C ASN A 384 20.84 -4.86 10.00
N ILE A 385 20.48 -5.40 11.16
CA ILE A 385 20.30 -6.85 11.38
C ILE A 385 18.91 -7.01 11.98
N GLY A 386 18.14 -7.97 11.49
CA GLY A 386 16.81 -8.21 12.02
C GLY A 386 16.27 -9.57 11.66
N GLY A 387 15.13 -9.86 12.26
CA GLY A 387 14.41 -11.08 11.98
C GLY A 387 12.95 -10.96 12.37
N ARG A 388 12.18 -11.93 11.89
CA ARG A 388 10.78 -12.12 12.23
C ARG A 388 10.44 -13.59 12.36
N TYR A 389 9.46 -13.88 13.17
CA TYR A 389 8.94 -15.20 13.43
C TYR A 389 7.42 -15.16 13.43
N PHE A 390 6.79 -16.21 12.96
CA PHE A 390 5.35 -16.39 12.93
C PHE A 390 5.00 -17.77 13.43
N ASN A 391 4.11 -17.85 14.41
CA ASN A 391 3.52 -19.08 14.90
C ASN A 391 2.16 -19.28 14.19
N ASP A 392 2.00 -20.42 13.58
CA ASP A 392 0.73 -20.85 13.03
C ASP A 392 -0.02 -21.67 14.08
N ALA A 393 -1.16 -21.14 14.54
CA ALA A 393 -1.99 -21.79 15.56
C ALA A 393 -2.85 -22.93 15.02
N ASP A 394 -3.00 -23.03 13.70
CA ASP A 394 -3.72 -24.12 13.07
C ASP A 394 -2.92 -25.42 13.21
N ALA A 395 -3.54 -26.38 13.89
CA ALA A 395 -2.91 -27.68 14.11
C ALA A 395 -2.53 -28.34 12.78
N GLY A 396 -1.23 -28.40 12.51
CA GLY A 396 -0.71 -29.05 11.35
C GLY A 396 0.20 -28.21 10.46
N PHE A 397 0.30 -26.92 10.65
CA PHE A 397 1.21 -26.08 9.86
C PHE A 397 2.47 -25.68 10.64
N GLY A 398 3.56 -25.53 9.93
CA GLY A 398 4.85 -25.21 10.53
C GLY A 398 5.10 -23.71 10.61
N ASP A 399 5.69 -23.28 11.71
CA ASP A 399 6.05 -21.89 11.98
C ASP A 399 6.97 -21.31 10.90
N GLY A 400 6.77 -20.01 10.59
CA GLY A 400 7.60 -19.28 9.64
C GLY A 400 8.67 -18.42 10.31
N TYR A 401 9.80 -18.22 9.65
CA TYR A 401 10.88 -17.36 10.13
C TYR A 401 11.66 -16.67 9.01
N GLN A 402 12.28 -15.55 9.35
CA GLN A 402 13.26 -14.86 8.52
C GLN A 402 14.30 -14.19 9.40
N VAL A 403 15.57 -14.25 8.97
CA VAL A 403 16.68 -13.46 9.52
C VAL A 403 17.41 -12.79 8.37
N ALA A 404 17.77 -11.54 8.50
CA ALA A 404 18.45 -10.78 7.45
C ALA A 404 19.44 -9.76 8.02
N ALA A 405 20.46 -9.47 7.22
CA ALA A 405 21.38 -8.35 7.41
C ALA A 405 21.34 -7.46 6.17
N GLN A 406 21.31 -6.15 6.38
CA GLN A 406 21.21 -5.15 5.32
C GLN A 406 22.32 -4.10 5.50
N LEU A 407 22.94 -3.71 4.40
CA LEU A 407 23.85 -2.58 4.29
C LEU A 407 23.17 -1.51 3.43
N ILE A 408 23.15 -0.30 3.91
CA ILE A 408 22.74 0.89 3.16
C ILE A 408 23.95 1.83 3.09
N ALA A 409 24.36 2.22 1.89
CA ALA A 409 25.47 3.11 1.67
C ALA A 409 25.10 4.24 0.70
N SER A 410 25.15 5.48 1.16
CA SER A 410 25.06 6.66 0.32
C SER A 410 26.44 6.91 -0.30
N LEU A 411 26.65 6.45 -1.54
CA LEU A 411 27.93 6.58 -2.24
C LEU A 411 28.19 8.02 -2.66
N THR A 412 27.13 8.75 -2.96
CA THR A 412 27.11 10.20 -3.20
C THR A 412 25.77 10.74 -2.69
N GLU A 413 25.55 12.04 -2.76
CA GLU A 413 24.25 12.67 -2.45
C GLU A 413 23.10 12.13 -3.32
N THR A 414 23.41 11.64 -4.51
CA THR A 414 22.41 11.17 -5.50
C THR A 414 22.44 9.67 -5.74
N ILE A 415 23.46 8.95 -5.26
CA ILE A 415 23.63 7.51 -5.49
C ILE A 415 23.63 6.75 -4.16
N LYS A 416 22.72 5.78 -4.05
CA LYS A 416 22.54 4.93 -2.88
C LYS A 416 22.67 3.46 -3.27
N LEU A 417 23.49 2.71 -2.55
CA LEU A 417 23.59 1.27 -2.64
C LEU A 417 22.87 0.64 -1.44
N THR A 418 21.99 -0.32 -1.70
CA THR A 418 21.38 -1.17 -0.67
C THR A 418 21.71 -2.61 -0.97
N GLY A 419 22.28 -3.33 -0.01
CA GLY A 419 22.55 -4.76 -0.09
C GLY A 419 21.89 -5.48 1.06
N GLU A 420 21.33 -6.66 0.83
CA GLU A 420 20.69 -7.49 1.86
C GLU A 420 21.03 -8.95 1.62
N ILE A 421 21.35 -9.68 2.68
CA ILE A 421 21.48 -11.14 2.69
C ILE A 421 20.61 -11.68 3.81
N GLY A 422 20.03 -12.86 3.60
CA GLY A 422 19.18 -13.45 4.63
C GLY A 422 18.82 -14.89 4.35
N VAL A 423 18.12 -15.46 5.30
CA VAL A 423 17.51 -16.77 5.25
C VAL A 423 16.05 -16.63 5.68
N TYR A 424 15.18 -17.36 5.01
CA TYR A 424 13.78 -17.50 5.40
C TYR A 424 13.34 -18.95 5.21
N GLY A 425 12.28 -19.34 5.90
CA GLY A 425 11.75 -20.68 5.79
C GLY A 425 10.56 -20.93 6.69
N HIS A 426 10.12 -22.16 6.69
CA HIS A 426 9.10 -22.67 7.62
C HIS A 426 9.47 -24.04 8.14
N ALA A 427 8.98 -24.39 9.34
CA ALA A 427 9.07 -25.73 9.89
C ALA A 427 8.19 -26.73 9.09
N ALA A 428 8.41 -28.01 9.28
CA ALA A 428 7.56 -29.04 8.67
C ALA A 428 6.15 -29.01 9.25
N ASP A 429 5.16 -29.21 8.39
CA ASP A 429 3.79 -29.39 8.82
C ASP A 429 3.61 -30.73 9.52
N VAL A 430 2.64 -30.81 10.45
CA VAL A 430 2.28 -32.02 11.17
C VAL A 430 0.93 -32.53 10.63
N ALA A 431 0.83 -33.84 10.35
CA ALA A 431 -0.44 -34.42 9.87
C ALA A 431 -1.63 -34.12 10.81
N PRO A 432 -2.86 -33.89 10.30
CA PRO A 432 -3.43 -34.41 9.04
C PRO A 432 -3.49 -33.44 7.85
N ALA A 433 -2.91 -32.25 7.92
CA ALA A 433 -2.90 -31.32 6.77
C ALA A 433 -2.07 -31.86 5.59
N PRO A 434 -2.18 -31.28 4.37
CA PRO A 434 -1.22 -31.56 3.32
C PRO A 434 0.17 -31.20 3.85
N VAL A 435 0.97 -32.23 4.14
CA VAL A 435 2.24 -32.11 4.86
C VAL A 435 3.28 -31.46 3.95
N ARG A 436 3.66 -30.22 4.24
CA ARG A 436 4.81 -29.56 3.64
C ARG A 436 6.08 -30.00 4.43
N ALA A 437 7.13 -30.35 3.71
CA ALA A 437 8.44 -30.54 4.35
C ALA A 437 8.97 -29.21 4.89
N ALA A 438 9.81 -29.26 5.92
CA ALA A 438 10.55 -28.08 6.34
C ALA A 438 11.34 -27.51 5.16
N TYR A 439 11.33 -26.19 5.04
CA TYR A 439 11.99 -25.48 3.95
C TYR A 439 12.79 -24.30 4.50
N SER A 440 13.98 -24.12 3.97
CA SER A 440 14.76 -22.90 4.19
C SER A 440 15.50 -22.54 2.91
N ASP A 441 15.61 -21.26 2.64
CA ASP A 441 16.34 -20.74 1.49
C ASP A 441 17.16 -19.50 1.85
N PHE A 442 18.38 -19.44 1.34
CA PHE A 442 19.22 -18.25 1.44
C PHE A 442 18.97 -17.35 0.25
N TYR A 443 18.98 -16.06 0.48
CA TYR A 443 18.84 -15.06 -0.55
C TYR A 443 19.83 -13.92 -0.39
N GLY A 444 20.10 -13.25 -1.50
CA GLY A 444 20.84 -11.98 -1.55
C GLY A 444 20.14 -11.01 -2.47
N LYS A 445 20.11 -9.73 -2.05
CA LYS A 445 19.60 -8.63 -2.85
C LYS A 445 20.64 -7.51 -2.89
N ALA A 446 20.72 -6.82 -4.02
CA ALA A 446 21.47 -5.57 -4.14
C ALA A 446 20.72 -4.62 -5.06
N GLU A 447 20.66 -3.36 -4.69
CA GLU A 447 20.09 -2.29 -5.51
C GLU A 447 20.99 -1.08 -5.50
N LEU A 448 21.28 -0.54 -6.68
CA LEU A 448 21.91 0.75 -6.88
C LEU A 448 20.84 1.73 -7.37
N ALA A 449 20.50 2.71 -6.55
CA ALA A 449 19.54 3.75 -6.86
C ALA A 449 20.24 5.08 -7.17
N TRP A 450 19.72 5.81 -8.15
CA TRP A 450 20.19 7.12 -8.56
C TRP A 450 19.03 8.11 -8.61
N THR A 451 19.17 9.22 -7.89
CA THR A 451 18.18 10.30 -7.78
C THR A 451 18.84 11.66 -8.05
N PRO A 452 19.10 12.01 -9.33
CA PRO A 452 19.85 13.22 -9.68
C PRO A 452 19.09 14.53 -9.43
N GLY A 453 17.84 14.47 -9.01
CA GLY A 453 16.97 15.62 -8.84
C GLY A 453 16.00 15.82 -10.02
N GLY A 454 15.31 16.98 -10.04
CA GLY A 454 14.33 17.30 -11.07
C GLY A 454 13.16 16.29 -11.17
N GLY A 455 12.85 15.53 -10.12
CA GLY A 455 11.80 14.51 -10.13
C GLY A 455 12.16 13.23 -10.90
N PHE A 456 13.42 13.03 -11.28
CA PHE A 456 13.89 11.79 -11.90
C PHE A 456 14.47 10.84 -10.86
N SER A 457 14.17 9.54 -11.02
CA SER A 457 14.80 8.46 -10.26
C SER A 457 15.02 7.25 -11.15
N SER A 458 16.07 6.49 -10.89
CA SER A 458 16.29 5.19 -11.51
C SER A 458 16.99 4.24 -10.57
N SER A 459 16.81 2.93 -10.76
CA SER A 459 17.57 1.91 -10.03
C SER A 459 17.84 0.68 -10.87
N VAL A 460 18.91 -0.03 -10.51
CA VAL A 460 19.20 -1.39 -10.97
C VAL A 460 19.34 -2.26 -9.75
N GLY A 461 18.52 -3.30 -9.67
CA GLY A 461 18.54 -4.27 -8.59
C GLY A 461 18.75 -5.68 -9.10
N ALA A 462 19.30 -6.53 -8.24
CA ALA A 462 19.40 -7.96 -8.47
C ALA A 462 19.02 -8.72 -7.20
N THR A 463 18.29 -9.82 -7.36
CA THR A 463 17.96 -10.75 -6.29
C THR A 463 18.37 -12.15 -6.74
N VAL A 464 19.01 -12.89 -5.85
CA VAL A 464 19.41 -14.28 -6.09
C VAL A 464 18.98 -15.15 -4.92
N GLN A 465 18.68 -16.42 -5.19
CA GLN A 465 18.32 -17.41 -4.17
C GLN A 465 19.14 -18.68 -4.29
N GLN A 466 19.26 -19.41 -3.20
CA GLN A 466 19.99 -20.68 -3.16
C GLN A 466 19.36 -21.73 -4.09
N ASN A 467 18.05 -21.72 -4.28
CA ASN A 467 17.33 -22.60 -5.19
C ASN A 467 17.67 -22.36 -6.68
N GLY A 468 18.53 -21.39 -7.00
CA GLY A 468 18.94 -21.03 -8.36
C GLY A 468 18.04 -19.98 -9.04
N ALA A 469 17.01 -19.50 -8.37
CA ALA A 469 16.20 -18.40 -8.88
C ALA A 469 16.97 -17.08 -8.81
N TYR A 470 16.76 -16.22 -9.80
CA TYR A 470 17.31 -14.86 -9.82
C TYR A 470 16.43 -13.90 -10.59
N LYS A 471 16.49 -12.63 -10.21
CA LYS A 471 15.77 -11.55 -10.86
C LYS A 471 16.66 -10.33 -10.94
N VAL A 472 16.77 -9.75 -12.11
CA VAL A 472 17.37 -8.42 -12.32
C VAL A 472 16.26 -7.45 -12.66
N THR A 473 16.22 -6.32 -11.98
CA THR A 473 15.19 -5.30 -12.15
C THR A 473 15.86 -3.97 -12.51
N PHE A 474 15.38 -3.33 -13.57
CA PHE A 474 15.66 -1.94 -13.88
C PHE A 474 14.39 -1.11 -13.68
N LYS A 475 14.51 0.03 -13.01
CA LYS A 475 13.43 1.00 -12.84
C LYS A 475 13.88 2.39 -13.24
N ALA A 476 12.97 3.15 -13.83
CA ALA A 476 13.15 4.58 -14.07
C ALA A 476 11.81 5.29 -13.91
N ALA A 477 11.82 6.46 -13.31
CA ALA A 477 10.63 7.28 -13.13
C ALA A 477 10.96 8.76 -13.29
N LYS A 478 9.99 9.51 -13.82
CA LYS A 478 10.06 10.97 -13.89
C LYS A 478 8.69 11.54 -13.52
N ALA A 479 8.66 12.29 -12.43
CA ALA A 479 7.49 13.09 -12.03
C ALA A 479 7.68 14.55 -12.46
N PHE A 480 6.56 15.25 -12.65
CA PHE A 480 6.46 16.68 -12.91
C PHE A 480 5.17 17.25 -12.31
N GLN A 481 5.24 18.50 -11.88
CA GLN A 481 4.10 19.26 -11.35
C GLN A 481 4.34 20.75 -11.50
#